data_76a896ad021990f288f6127d0fce8e85
#
_entry.id   76a896ad021990f288f6127d0fce8e85
#
_cell.length_a   1.000
_cell.length_b   1.000
_cell.length_c   1.000
_cell.angle_alpha   90.00
_cell.angle_beta   90.00
_cell.angle_gamma   90.00
#
_symmetry.space_group_name_H-M   'P 1'
#
loop_
_entity.id
_entity.type
_entity.pdbx_description
1 polymer ?
#
loop_
_entity_poly.entity_id
_entity_poly.type
_entity_poly.pdbx_seq_one_letter_code
_entity_poly.pdbx_strand_id
1 'polypeptide(L)'
;MDIIYSLYVTYKGTVIYINSLRLSTADKLLEKLKSIDKDFEFELTSKNDKNFDVKVLSIEGFISKFKKLKSHSVGNYIFDSIEDKNKYLTFIGKSFEELQLYQIYLGIKSKVNVDIYAKPEYDKHQMGLIREALEKGEDVTDLLDPNKNWVEMFADQFFKNLK
;
A
#
# COMPACT_ATOMS: atom_id res chain seq x y z
N MET A 1 3.44 0.48 -9.11
CA MET A 1 3.65 1.82 -8.53
C MET A 1 4.36 1.67 -7.19
N ASP A 2 5.53 2.28 -7.07
CA ASP A 2 6.30 2.16 -5.83
C ASP A 2 5.65 2.98 -4.71
N ILE A 3 5.44 2.38 -3.55
CA ILE A 3 5.05 3.15 -2.37
C ILE A 3 6.28 3.88 -1.87
N ILE A 4 6.16 5.20 -1.77
CA ILE A 4 7.23 6.09 -1.38
C ILE A 4 7.01 6.53 0.06
N TYR A 5 8.02 6.34 0.88
CA TYR A 5 8.04 6.78 2.27
C TYR A 5 8.85 8.05 2.43
N SER A 6 8.49 8.84 3.42
CA SER A 6 9.26 9.98 3.88
C SER A 6 9.72 9.72 5.31
N LEU A 7 11.02 9.84 5.54
CA LEU A 7 11.62 9.67 6.86
C LEU A 7 12.07 11.04 7.38
N TYR A 8 11.60 11.38 8.56
CA TYR A 8 12.06 12.52 9.34
C TYR A 8 12.92 12.00 10.48
N VAL A 9 14.11 12.52 10.63
CA VAL A 9 15.01 12.23 11.74
C VAL A 9 15.28 13.52 12.48
N THR A 10 14.85 13.60 13.73
CA THR A 10 15.06 14.77 14.57
C THR A 10 16.16 14.49 15.60
N TYR A 11 17.17 15.34 15.60
CA TYR A 11 18.29 15.29 16.54
C TYR A 11 18.59 16.68 17.10
N LYS A 12 18.50 16.82 18.43
CA LYS A 12 18.76 18.10 19.14
C LYS A 12 18.07 19.30 18.49
N GLY A 13 16.82 19.14 18.07
CA GLY A 13 16.02 20.18 17.44
C GLY A 13 16.29 20.41 15.94
N THR A 14 17.25 19.69 15.36
CA THR A 14 17.50 19.71 13.91
C THR A 14 16.76 18.56 13.25
N VAL A 15 15.98 18.85 12.21
CA VAL A 15 15.24 17.85 11.44
C VAL A 15 15.97 17.58 10.14
N ILE A 16 16.30 16.32 9.90
CA ILE A 16 16.77 15.80 8.61
C ILE A 16 15.61 15.11 7.92
N TYR A 17 15.32 15.51 6.71
CA TYR A 17 14.23 14.97 5.92
C TYR A 17 14.76 14.17 4.73
N ILE A 18 14.33 12.91 4.64
CA ILE A 18 14.62 12.04 3.50
C ILE A 18 13.32 11.77 2.77
N ASN A 19 13.18 12.36 1.59
CA ASN A 19 12.04 12.13 0.71
C ASN A 19 12.32 10.94 -0.21
N SER A 20 11.27 10.26 -0.64
CA SER A 20 11.35 9.17 -1.61
C SER A 20 12.17 7.96 -1.13
N LEU A 21 12.10 7.64 0.17
CA LEU A 21 12.71 6.45 0.73
C LEU A 21 11.96 5.20 0.25
N ARG A 22 12.68 4.26 -0.35
CA ARG A 22 12.17 2.93 -0.66
C ARG A 22 12.54 1.97 0.46
N LEU A 23 11.62 1.07 0.84
CA LEU A 23 11.89 0.05 1.86
C LEU A 23 13.13 -0.80 1.54
N SER A 24 13.35 -1.12 0.27
CA SER A 24 14.50 -1.89 -0.19
C SER A 24 15.86 -1.21 0.04
N THR A 25 15.88 0.13 0.10
CA THR A 25 17.10 0.92 0.32
C THR A 25 17.28 1.39 1.76
N ALA A 26 16.26 1.24 2.59
CA ALA A 26 16.29 1.71 3.97
C ALA A 26 17.27 0.93 4.85
N ASP A 27 17.61 -0.32 4.51
CA ASP A 27 18.60 -1.12 5.24
C ASP A 27 19.98 -0.43 5.30
N LYS A 28 20.41 0.16 4.18
CA LYS A 28 21.69 0.89 4.11
C LYS A 28 21.71 2.12 5.02
N LEU A 29 20.56 2.80 5.13
CA LEU A 29 20.39 3.93 6.04
C LEU A 29 20.44 3.45 7.49
N LEU A 30 19.76 2.36 7.84
CA LEU A 30 19.75 1.81 9.18
C LEU A 30 21.15 1.40 9.65
N GLU A 31 21.95 0.78 8.79
CA GLU A 31 23.34 0.43 9.12
C GLU A 31 24.19 1.67 9.47
N LYS A 32 23.99 2.77 8.77
CA LYS A 32 24.64 4.05 9.08
C LYS A 32 24.12 4.66 10.38
N LEU A 33 22.83 4.60 10.63
CA LEU A 33 22.19 5.14 11.84
C LEU A 33 22.57 4.37 13.10
N LYS A 34 22.87 3.07 13.01
CA LYS A 34 23.35 2.25 14.15
C LYS A 34 24.62 2.78 14.81
N SER A 35 25.46 3.51 14.08
CA SER A 35 26.72 4.08 14.58
C SER A 35 26.54 5.44 15.25
N ILE A 36 25.33 6.00 15.31
CA ILE A 36 25.05 7.36 15.78
C ILE A 36 24.36 7.31 17.16
N ASP A 37 24.49 8.38 17.91
CA ASP A 37 24.00 8.58 19.27
C ASP A 37 22.47 8.32 19.42
N LYS A 38 22.04 7.93 20.62
CA LYS A 38 20.72 7.31 20.90
C LYS A 38 19.52 8.27 20.95
N ASP A 39 19.73 9.58 20.92
CA ASP A 39 18.71 10.61 21.14
C ASP A 39 18.02 11.11 19.85
N PHE A 40 17.65 10.19 18.96
CA PHE A 40 16.93 10.52 17.73
C PHE A 40 15.45 10.22 17.84
N GLU A 41 14.64 11.13 17.32
CA GLU A 41 13.24 10.86 16.98
C GLU A 41 13.13 10.49 15.50
N PHE A 42 12.37 9.44 15.21
CA PHE A 42 12.11 8.96 13.85
C PHE A 42 10.62 9.00 13.57
N GLU A 43 10.27 9.60 12.44
CA GLU A 43 8.91 9.58 11.92
C GLU A 43 8.94 9.09 10.48
N LEU A 44 8.25 7.99 10.21
CA LEU A 44 8.11 7.41 8.89
C LEU A 44 6.65 7.57 8.43
N THR A 45 6.44 8.28 7.34
CA THR A 45 5.14 8.51 6.73
C THR A 45 5.09 7.94 5.33
N SER A 46 3.90 7.73 4.77
CA SER A 46 3.71 7.32 3.38
C SER A 46 2.89 8.37 2.62
N LYS A 47 3.30 8.69 1.40
CA LYS A 47 2.52 9.55 0.48
C LYS A 47 1.27 8.85 -0.04
N ASN A 48 1.29 7.53 -0.11
CA ASN A 48 0.24 6.71 -0.69
C ASN A 48 -0.77 6.23 0.35
N ASP A 49 -0.43 6.27 1.63
CA ASP A 49 -1.28 5.89 2.76
C ASP A 49 -1.21 6.98 3.84
N LYS A 50 -2.21 7.85 3.87
CA LYS A 50 -2.29 8.98 4.82
C LYS A 50 -2.42 8.53 6.28
N ASN A 51 -2.83 7.29 6.51
CA ASN A 51 -2.98 6.72 7.85
C ASN A 51 -1.68 6.04 8.33
N PHE A 52 -0.69 5.92 7.45
CA PHE A 52 0.59 5.34 7.81
C PHE A 52 1.49 6.41 8.44
N ASP A 53 1.61 6.36 9.75
CA ASP A 53 2.50 7.21 10.54
C ASP A 53 3.13 6.35 11.65
N VAL A 54 4.44 6.23 11.62
CA VAL A 54 5.22 5.49 12.62
C VAL A 54 6.19 6.43 13.29
N LYS A 55 5.94 6.73 14.56
CA LYS A 55 6.81 7.54 15.41
C LYS A 55 7.53 6.67 16.44
N VAL A 56 8.82 6.83 16.58
CA VAL A 56 9.63 6.17 17.59
C VAL A 56 10.73 7.12 18.11
N LEU A 57 11.01 7.04 19.40
CA LEU A 57 11.88 7.96 20.12
C LEU A 57 13.33 7.44 20.29
N SER A 58 13.64 6.29 19.69
CA SER A 58 14.98 5.71 19.78
C SER A 58 15.36 4.93 18.53
N ILE A 59 16.65 4.83 18.27
CA ILE A 59 17.20 3.98 17.19
C ILE A 59 16.77 2.52 17.35
N GLU A 60 16.83 1.97 18.55
CA GLU A 60 16.44 0.58 18.82
C GLU A 60 14.95 0.35 18.54
N GLY A 61 14.09 1.29 19.00
CA GLY A 61 12.67 1.27 18.72
C GLY A 61 12.38 1.37 17.22
N PHE A 62 13.10 2.23 16.50
CA PHE A 62 12.97 2.36 15.05
C PHE A 62 13.39 1.08 14.32
N ILE A 63 14.53 0.48 14.65
CA ILE A 63 15.01 -0.77 14.07
C ILE A 63 14.01 -1.91 14.31
N SER A 64 13.49 -2.04 15.53
CA SER A 64 12.50 -3.05 15.88
C SER A 64 11.21 -2.88 15.06
N LYS A 65 10.68 -1.66 14.99
CA LYS A 65 9.49 -1.33 14.22
C LYS A 65 9.70 -1.56 12.73
N PHE A 66 10.84 -1.16 12.21
CA PHE A 66 11.19 -1.33 10.80
C PHE A 66 11.34 -2.81 10.42
N LYS A 67 11.97 -3.65 11.26
CA LYS A 67 12.02 -5.10 11.04
C LYS A 67 10.62 -5.72 10.98
N LYS A 68 9.72 -5.28 11.88
CA LYS A 68 8.32 -5.71 11.85
C LYS A 68 7.64 -5.31 10.55
N LEU A 69 7.77 -4.06 10.11
CA LEU A 69 7.22 -3.59 8.83
C LEU A 69 7.76 -4.42 7.65
N LYS A 70 9.06 -4.70 7.63
CA LYS A 70 9.68 -5.56 6.60
C LYS A 70 9.13 -6.98 6.60
N SER A 71 8.87 -7.58 7.75
CA SER A 71 8.30 -8.93 7.82
C SER A 71 6.90 -9.01 7.20
N HIS A 72 6.15 -7.90 7.23
CA HIS A 72 4.82 -7.77 6.63
C HIS A 72 4.84 -7.18 5.20
N SER A 73 6.01 -7.00 4.59
CA SER A 73 6.12 -6.37 3.28
C SER A 73 6.40 -7.36 2.14
N VAL A 74 6.04 -6.95 0.93
CA VAL A 74 6.46 -7.52 -0.34
C VAL A 74 6.96 -6.38 -1.21
N GLY A 75 8.26 -6.30 -1.46
CA GLY A 75 8.87 -5.13 -2.07
C GLY A 75 8.62 -3.87 -1.22
N ASN A 76 7.96 -2.88 -1.80
CA ASN A 76 7.58 -1.65 -1.10
C ASN A 76 6.15 -1.67 -0.52
N TYR A 77 5.40 -2.76 -0.72
CA TYR A 77 4.04 -2.91 -0.19
C TYR A 77 4.09 -3.42 1.23
N ILE A 78 3.56 -2.65 2.19
CA ILE A 78 3.43 -3.05 3.60
C ILE A 78 1.99 -3.48 3.86
N PHE A 79 1.83 -4.64 4.48
CA PHE A 79 0.54 -5.20 4.88
C PHE A 79 0.32 -5.07 6.39
N ASP A 80 -0.92 -5.06 6.82
CA ASP A 80 -1.28 -4.93 8.23
C ASP A 80 -1.03 -6.22 9.00
N SER A 81 -1.05 -7.36 8.30
CA SER A 81 -0.83 -8.69 8.87
C SER A 81 -0.04 -9.60 7.93
N ILE A 82 0.44 -10.71 8.48
CA ILE A 82 1.07 -11.80 7.69
C ILE A 82 0.03 -12.47 6.79
N GLU A 83 -1.22 -12.59 7.23
CA GLU A 83 -2.31 -13.15 6.44
C GLU A 83 -2.57 -12.31 5.17
N ASP A 84 -2.64 -10.99 5.32
CA ASP A 84 -2.80 -10.07 4.19
C ASP A 84 -1.62 -10.18 3.20
N LYS A 85 -0.41 -10.23 3.72
CA LYS A 85 0.80 -10.47 2.91
C LYS A 85 0.70 -11.79 2.15
N ASN A 86 0.33 -12.88 2.83
CA ASN A 86 0.21 -14.19 2.22
C ASN A 86 -0.91 -14.22 1.18
N LYS A 87 -2.03 -13.56 1.43
CA LYS A 87 -3.12 -13.39 0.45
C LYS A 87 -2.59 -12.72 -0.81
N TYR A 88 -1.86 -11.61 -0.69
CA TYR A 88 -1.25 -10.92 -1.83
C TYR A 88 -0.28 -11.81 -2.60
N LEU A 89 0.56 -12.58 -1.89
CA LEU A 89 1.53 -13.48 -2.51
C LEU A 89 0.87 -14.55 -3.39
N THR A 90 -0.40 -14.92 -3.14
CA THR A 90 -1.13 -15.85 -4.00
C THR A 90 -1.41 -15.31 -5.40
N PHE A 91 -1.35 -14.00 -5.59
CA PHE A 91 -1.55 -13.33 -6.88
C PHE A 91 -0.25 -13.07 -7.65
N ILE A 92 0.90 -13.01 -6.95
CA ILE A 92 2.22 -12.91 -7.59
C ILE A 92 2.52 -14.19 -8.35
N GLY A 93 3.01 -14.06 -9.59
CA GLY A 93 3.26 -15.19 -10.48
C GLY A 93 2.06 -15.64 -11.31
N LYS A 94 0.88 -15.08 -11.08
CA LYS A 94 -0.24 -15.13 -12.01
C LYS A 94 -0.09 -14.05 -13.07
N SER A 95 -0.88 -14.13 -14.15
CA SER A 95 -0.82 -13.22 -15.31
C SER A 95 -1.38 -11.83 -15.02
N PHE A 96 -0.94 -11.20 -13.92
CA PHE A 96 -1.31 -9.82 -13.57
C PHE A 96 -0.19 -8.85 -13.93
N GLU A 97 -0.56 -7.70 -14.47
CA GLU A 97 0.33 -6.56 -14.65
C GLU A 97 0.56 -5.82 -13.32
N GLU A 98 1.63 -5.02 -13.24
CA GLU A 98 2.00 -4.28 -12.03
C GLU A 98 0.86 -3.42 -11.47
N LEU A 99 0.13 -2.72 -12.34
CA LEU A 99 -0.98 -1.86 -11.91
C LEU A 99 -2.23 -2.64 -11.48
N GLN A 100 -2.45 -3.84 -12.02
CA GLN A 100 -3.47 -4.76 -11.53
C GLN A 100 -3.11 -5.28 -10.11
N LEU A 101 -1.85 -5.67 -9.91
CA LEU A 101 -1.34 -6.07 -8.58
C LEU A 101 -1.47 -4.93 -7.56
N TYR A 102 -1.28 -3.69 -7.99
CA TYR A 102 -1.51 -2.52 -7.14
C TYR A 102 -2.98 -2.39 -6.70
N GLN A 103 -3.94 -2.61 -7.60
CA GLN A 103 -5.36 -2.62 -7.23
C GLN A 103 -5.70 -3.75 -6.24
N ILE A 104 -5.08 -4.91 -6.39
CA ILE A 104 -5.22 -6.03 -5.45
C ILE A 104 -4.65 -5.64 -4.07
N TYR A 105 -3.45 -5.05 -4.04
CA TYR A 105 -2.85 -4.53 -2.81
C TYR A 105 -3.77 -3.55 -2.08
N LEU A 106 -4.31 -2.56 -2.79
CA LEU A 106 -5.22 -1.57 -2.21
C LEU A 106 -6.48 -2.22 -1.62
N GLY A 107 -7.06 -3.19 -2.32
CA GLY A 107 -8.24 -3.91 -1.82
C GLY A 107 -7.96 -4.76 -0.57
N ILE A 108 -6.80 -5.39 -0.50
CA ILE A 108 -6.37 -6.10 0.71
C ILE A 108 -6.22 -5.10 1.89
N LYS A 109 -5.62 -3.95 1.64
CA LYS A 109 -5.48 -2.88 2.64
C LYS A 109 -6.82 -2.36 3.13
N SER A 110 -7.79 -2.19 2.23
CA SER A 110 -9.16 -1.73 2.54
C SER A 110 -10.06 -2.84 3.09
N LYS A 111 -9.56 -4.09 3.20
CA LYS A 111 -10.31 -5.27 3.69
C LYS A 111 -11.54 -5.63 2.86
N VAL A 112 -11.55 -5.29 1.58
CA VAL A 112 -12.59 -5.74 0.66
C VAL A 112 -12.26 -7.13 0.10
N ASN A 113 -13.27 -7.84 -0.39
CA ASN A 113 -13.08 -9.16 -1.00
C ASN A 113 -12.47 -9.01 -2.41
N VAL A 114 -11.13 -9.08 -2.48
CA VAL A 114 -10.37 -8.96 -3.73
C VAL A 114 -10.65 -10.08 -4.73
N ASP A 115 -11.11 -11.25 -4.28
CA ASP A 115 -11.39 -12.39 -5.18
C ASP A 115 -12.53 -12.09 -6.17
N ILE A 116 -13.35 -11.08 -5.88
CA ILE A 116 -14.42 -10.62 -6.77
C ILE A 116 -13.83 -10.05 -8.07
N TYR A 117 -12.74 -9.28 -7.99
CA TYR A 117 -12.18 -8.56 -9.12
C TYR A 117 -10.72 -8.91 -9.46
N ALA A 118 -10.02 -9.66 -8.61
CA ALA A 118 -8.65 -10.08 -8.85
C ALA A 118 -8.58 -11.20 -9.91
N LYS A 119 -8.92 -10.85 -11.13
CA LYS A 119 -8.97 -11.71 -12.30
C LYS A 119 -8.23 -11.05 -13.45
N PRO A 120 -7.30 -11.75 -14.15
CA PRO A 120 -6.47 -11.16 -15.19
C PRO A 120 -7.23 -10.53 -16.36
N GLU A 121 -8.48 -10.95 -16.60
CA GLU A 121 -9.34 -10.41 -17.64
C GLU A 121 -9.85 -8.98 -17.37
N TYR A 122 -9.84 -8.50 -16.13
CA TYR A 122 -10.12 -7.10 -15.82
C TYR A 122 -8.85 -6.26 -15.97
N ASP A 123 -8.95 -5.15 -16.68
CA ASP A 123 -7.86 -4.18 -16.68
C ASP A 123 -7.76 -3.41 -15.34
N LYS A 124 -6.68 -2.66 -15.16
CA LYS A 124 -6.42 -1.89 -13.93
C LYS A 124 -7.52 -0.88 -13.58
N HIS A 125 -8.20 -0.32 -14.57
CA HIS A 125 -9.26 0.68 -14.37
C HIS A 125 -10.56 -0.01 -13.95
N GLN A 126 -10.89 -1.14 -14.60
CA GLN A 126 -12.03 -1.99 -14.21
C GLN A 126 -11.87 -2.49 -12.77
N MET A 127 -10.68 -3.01 -12.44
CA MET A 127 -10.36 -3.45 -11.07
C MET A 127 -10.49 -2.30 -10.06
N GLY A 128 -10.03 -1.10 -10.42
CA GLY A 128 -10.13 0.10 -9.59
C GLY A 128 -11.57 0.49 -9.29
N LEU A 129 -12.43 0.51 -10.31
CA LEU A 129 -13.86 0.83 -10.17
C LEU A 129 -14.58 -0.18 -9.27
N ILE A 130 -14.36 -1.48 -9.50
CA ILE A 130 -14.96 -2.53 -8.68
C ILE A 130 -14.49 -2.42 -7.22
N ARG A 131 -13.18 -2.22 -7.00
CA ARG A 131 -12.61 -2.04 -5.65
C ARG A 131 -13.24 -0.85 -4.93
N GLU A 132 -13.31 0.32 -5.60
CA GLU A 132 -13.87 1.54 -5.01
C GLU A 132 -15.35 1.40 -4.66
N ALA A 133 -16.12 0.71 -5.50
CA ALA A 133 -17.52 0.41 -5.21
C ALA A 133 -17.65 -0.53 -3.99
N LEU A 134 -16.80 -1.56 -3.90
CA LEU A 134 -16.75 -2.46 -2.74
C LEU A 134 -16.36 -1.72 -1.44
N GLU A 135 -15.39 -0.78 -1.52
CA GLU A 135 -14.98 0.05 -0.37
C GLU A 135 -16.11 0.91 0.16
N LYS A 136 -17.03 1.34 -0.71
CA LYS A 136 -18.23 2.10 -0.36
C LYS A 136 -19.40 1.21 0.08
N GLY A 137 -19.27 -0.10 -0.02
CA GLY A 137 -20.36 -1.04 0.24
C GLY A 137 -21.46 -1.06 -0.83
N GLU A 138 -21.13 -0.61 -2.06
CA GLU A 138 -22.06 -0.58 -3.17
C GLU A 138 -22.21 -1.97 -3.82
N ASP A 139 -23.36 -2.21 -4.44
CA ASP A 139 -23.55 -3.41 -5.26
C ASP A 139 -22.75 -3.32 -6.56
N VAL A 140 -21.87 -4.30 -6.78
CA VAL A 140 -20.95 -4.37 -7.91
C VAL A 140 -21.40 -5.29 -9.04
N THR A 141 -22.57 -5.90 -8.93
CA THR A 141 -23.06 -6.91 -9.89
C THR A 141 -22.99 -6.43 -11.34
N ASP A 142 -23.37 -5.19 -11.59
CA ASP A 142 -23.37 -4.58 -12.94
C ASP A 142 -21.95 -4.24 -13.45
N LEU A 143 -20.95 -4.27 -12.56
CA LEU A 143 -19.54 -4.01 -12.89
C LEU A 143 -18.77 -5.29 -13.23
N LEU A 144 -19.34 -6.47 -13.03
CA LEU A 144 -18.64 -7.74 -13.16
C LEU A 144 -18.64 -8.31 -14.59
N ASP A 145 -18.52 -7.45 -15.60
CA ASP A 145 -18.39 -7.83 -17.02
C ASP A 145 -17.02 -7.37 -17.56
N PRO A 146 -16.05 -8.28 -17.74
CA PRO A 146 -14.72 -7.91 -18.25
C PRO A 146 -14.72 -7.43 -19.72
N ASN A 147 -15.79 -7.67 -20.47
CA ASN A 147 -15.93 -7.20 -21.86
C ASN A 147 -16.40 -5.74 -21.94
N LYS A 148 -16.92 -5.20 -20.85
CA LYS A 148 -17.37 -3.82 -20.75
C LYS A 148 -16.17 -2.92 -20.50
N ASN A 149 -15.99 -1.85 -21.30
CA ASN A 149 -14.88 -0.95 -21.01
C ASN A 149 -15.11 -0.15 -19.72
N TRP A 150 -14.05 0.31 -19.09
CA TRP A 150 -14.11 0.98 -17.79
C TRP A 150 -14.91 2.30 -17.83
N VAL A 151 -14.97 2.98 -18.99
CA VAL A 151 -15.76 4.21 -19.15
C VAL A 151 -17.26 3.93 -19.09
N GLU A 152 -17.70 2.84 -19.71
CA GLU A 152 -19.10 2.38 -19.62
C GLU A 152 -19.43 1.95 -18.20
N MET A 153 -18.54 1.19 -17.55
CA MET A 153 -18.68 0.79 -16.14
C MET A 153 -18.80 2.00 -15.22
N PHE A 154 -17.95 3.01 -15.42
CA PHE A 154 -18.00 4.24 -14.64
C PHE A 154 -19.33 5.00 -14.86
N ALA A 155 -19.77 5.13 -16.10
CA ALA A 155 -21.04 5.80 -16.42
C ALA A 155 -22.23 5.07 -15.78
N ASP A 156 -22.29 3.77 -15.85
CA ASP A 156 -23.36 2.95 -15.25
C ASP A 156 -23.39 3.13 -13.72
N GLN A 157 -22.24 3.10 -13.07
CA GLN A 157 -22.14 3.31 -11.63
C GLN A 157 -22.53 4.73 -11.23
N PHE A 158 -22.10 5.73 -11.98
CA PHE A 158 -22.45 7.12 -11.75
C PHE A 158 -23.96 7.36 -11.85
N PHE A 159 -24.61 6.87 -12.90
CA PHE A 159 -26.06 7.03 -13.07
C PHE A 159 -26.88 6.23 -12.07
N LYS A 160 -26.39 5.07 -11.61
CA LYS A 160 -27.03 4.28 -10.56
C LYS A 160 -27.07 5.04 -9.23
N ASN A 161 -26.01 5.77 -8.91
CA ASN A 161 -25.89 6.53 -7.66
C ASN A 161 -26.64 7.88 -7.67
N LEU A 162 -27.12 8.33 -8.85
CA LEU A 162 -27.95 9.54 -8.96
C LEU A 162 -29.46 9.29 -8.69
N LYS A 163 -29.88 8.04 -8.64
CA LYS A 163 -31.27 7.64 -8.36
C LYS A 163 -31.49 7.42 -6.86
#